data_4f01277153be210410aad198b0d349a1
#
_entry.id   4f01277153be210410aad198b0d349a1
#
_cell.length_a   1.000
_cell.length_b   1.000
_cell.length_c   1.000
_cell.angle_alpha   90.00
_cell.angle_beta   90.00
_cell.angle_gamma   90.00
#
_symmetry.space_group_name_H-M   'P 1'
#
loop_
_entity.id
_entity.type
_entity.pdbx_description
1 polymer ?
#
loop_
_entity_poly.entity_id
_entity_poly.type
_entity_poly.pdbx_seq_one_letter_code
_entity_poly.pdbx_strand_id
1 'polypeptide(L)'
;MTFKVLNKHEFARRGELITKSSTVQTPVFMPVGTYGTVKGLTPQQLHDIGFEIILGNAFHLHLRPGLETIEKFHGLHDFMGWNKSILTDSGGFQIWSLNELRKITEKGVEFKSPLDGSKIFMSPEDSIPCLLYTSPSP
;
A
#
# COMPACT_ATOMS: atom_id res chain seq x y z
N MET A 1 -14.72 -7.01 -2.21
CA MET A 1 -14.11 -6.42 -3.43
C MET A 1 -14.60 -7.18 -4.64
N THR A 2 -15.06 -6.48 -5.70
CA THR A 2 -15.60 -7.10 -6.92
C THR A 2 -15.02 -6.39 -8.14
N PHE A 3 -14.67 -7.17 -9.18
CA PHE A 3 -14.24 -6.62 -10.46
C PHE A 3 -15.22 -6.99 -11.56
N LYS A 4 -15.65 -6.00 -12.35
CA LYS A 4 -16.55 -6.19 -13.50
C LYS A 4 -15.85 -5.75 -14.77
N VAL A 5 -15.88 -6.58 -15.81
CA VAL A 5 -15.45 -6.17 -17.15
C VAL A 5 -16.65 -5.52 -17.84
N LEU A 6 -16.51 -4.27 -18.27
CA LEU A 6 -17.55 -3.51 -18.93
C LEU A 6 -17.48 -3.64 -20.45
N ASN A 7 -16.27 -3.54 -21.01
CA ASN A 7 -16.03 -3.63 -22.45
C ASN A 7 -14.74 -4.39 -22.74
N LYS A 8 -14.73 -5.08 -23.88
CA LYS A 8 -13.52 -5.74 -24.43
C LYS A 8 -13.35 -5.40 -25.89
N HIS A 9 -12.11 -5.21 -26.30
CA HIS A 9 -11.71 -5.09 -27.68
C HIS A 9 -10.35 -5.79 -27.85
N GLU A 10 -10.33 -6.93 -28.52
CA GLU A 10 -9.17 -7.80 -28.62
C GLU A 10 -8.54 -8.10 -27.23
N PHE A 11 -7.31 -7.67 -26.96
CA PHE A 11 -6.61 -7.86 -25.69
C PHE A 11 -6.89 -6.75 -24.67
N ALA A 12 -7.49 -5.64 -25.11
CA ALA A 12 -7.83 -4.53 -24.23
C ALA A 12 -9.16 -4.78 -23.50
N ARG A 13 -9.25 -4.32 -22.25
CA ARG A 13 -10.49 -4.33 -21.49
C ARG A 13 -10.65 -3.07 -20.67
N ARG A 14 -11.87 -2.59 -20.57
CA ARG A 14 -12.31 -1.60 -19.60
C ARG A 14 -13.12 -2.29 -18.52
N GLY A 15 -12.93 -1.93 -17.27
CA GLY A 15 -13.67 -2.52 -16.16
C GLY A 15 -13.85 -1.58 -14.99
N GLU A 16 -14.51 -2.08 -13.97
CA GLU A 16 -14.72 -1.43 -12.68
C GLU A 16 -14.23 -2.32 -11.57
N LEU A 17 -13.42 -1.76 -10.66
CA LEU A 17 -13.06 -2.35 -9.40
C LEU A 17 -13.89 -1.68 -8.29
N ILE A 18 -14.80 -2.44 -7.70
CA ILE A 18 -15.68 -1.98 -6.62
C ILE A 18 -15.07 -2.42 -5.29
N THR A 19 -14.67 -1.46 -4.48
CA THR A 19 -14.18 -1.64 -3.11
C THR A 19 -15.22 -1.13 -2.10
N LYS A 20 -14.90 -1.18 -0.81
CA LYS A 20 -15.73 -0.53 0.22
C LYS A 20 -15.65 0.99 0.15
N SER A 21 -14.52 1.54 -0.29
CA SER A 21 -14.21 2.97 -0.24
C SER A 21 -14.57 3.71 -1.51
N SER A 22 -14.48 3.07 -2.67
CA SER A 22 -14.79 3.71 -3.96
C SER A 22 -15.00 2.69 -5.08
N THR A 23 -15.50 3.17 -6.22
CA THR A 23 -15.52 2.45 -7.51
C THR A 23 -14.44 3.03 -8.41
N VAL A 24 -13.50 2.20 -8.81
CA VAL A 24 -12.33 2.57 -9.60
C VAL A 24 -12.51 2.10 -11.03
N GLN A 25 -12.50 3.03 -11.99
CA GLN A 25 -12.51 2.69 -13.41
C GLN A 25 -11.13 2.18 -13.85
N THR A 26 -11.09 1.11 -14.64
CA THR A 26 -9.83 0.54 -15.12
C THR A 26 -9.79 0.50 -16.65
N PRO A 27 -8.59 0.67 -17.26
CA PRO A 27 -7.27 0.85 -16.63
C PRO A 27 -7.13 2.18 -15.90
N VAL A 28 -6.31 2.21 -14.84
CA VAL A 28 -6.12 3.41 -14.02
C VAL A 28 -4.65 3.53 -13.59
N PHE A 29 -4.15 4.75 -13.54
CA PHE A 29 -2.88 5.06 -12.90
C PHE A 29 -3.11 5.25 -11.39
N MET A 30 -2.23 4.67 -10.58
CA MET A 30 -2.27 4.80 -9.12
C MET A 30 -1.10 5.67 -8.67
N PRO A 31 -1.35 6.89 -8.18
CA PRO A 31 -0.31 7.71 -7.56
C PRO A 31 0.34 6.96 -6.39
N VAL A 32 1.65 7.06 -6.27
CA VAL A 32 2.42 6.31 -5.26
C VAL A 32 2.51 7.10 -3.97
N GLY A 33 1.92 6.56 -2.90
CA GLY A 33 1.92 7.10 -1.54
C GLY A 33 2.82 6.29 -0.60
N THR A 34 4.13 6.22 -0.87
CA THR A 34 5.10 5.34 -0.22
C THR A 34 5.10 5.41 1.32
N TYR A 35 5.01 6.62 1.88
CA TYR A 35 5.00 6.86 3.33
C TYR A 35 3.64 7.37 3.84
N GLY A 36 2.55 6.92 3.23
CA GLY A 36 1.21 7.43 3.54
C GLY A 36 0.96 8.82 2.97
N THR A 37 1.72 9.23 1.96
CA THR A 37 1.52 10.51 1.26
C THR A 37 2.03 10.40 -0.17
N VAL A 38 1.35 11.03 -1.12
CA VAL A 38 1.84 11.22 -2.48
C VAL A 38 2.74 12.46 -2.47
N LYS A 39 4.00 12.27 -2.81
CA LYS A 39 5.00 13.34 -2.72
C LYS A 39 4.62 14.56 -3.56
N GLY A 40 4.52 15.71 -2.90
CA GLY A 40 4.23 17.00 -3.55
C GLY A 40 2.75 17.26 -3.83
N LEU A 41 1.82 16.38 -3.41
CA LEU A 41 0.38 16.55 -3.57
C LEU A 41 -0.36 16.33 -2.25
N THR A 42 -1.32 17.19 -1.97
CA THR A 42 -2.25 16.99 -0.84
C THR A 42 -3.37 16.01 -1.24
N PRO A 43 -4.06 15.37 -0.28
CA PRO A 43 -5.23 14.55 -0.56
C PRO A 43 -6.31 15.31 -1.33
N GLN A 44 -6.53 16.59 -1.00
CA GLN A 44 -7.49 17.43 -1.73
C GLN A 44 -7.11 17.60 -3.20
N GLN A 45 -5.84 17.86 -3.50
CA GLN A 45 -5.38 17.99 -4.89
C GLN A 45 -5.56 16.68 -5.67
N LEU A 46 -5.34 15.52 -5.02
CA LEU A 46 -5.58 14.21 -5.63
C LEU A 46 -7.08 13.99 -5.94
N HIS A 47 -7.96 14.45 -5.06
CA HIS A 47 -9.39 14.46 -5.29
C HIS A 47 -9.78 15.35 -6.48
N ASP A 48 -9.25 16.56 -6.54
CA ASP A 48 -9.54 17.55 -7.58
C ASP A 48 -9.07 17.08 -8.97
N ILE A 49 -7.95 16.35 -9.02
CA ILE A 49 -7.44 15.69 -10.24
C ILE A 49 -8.34 14.51 -10.66
N GLY A 50 -9.11 13.93 -9.72
CA GLY A 50 -10.04 12.84 -10.00
C GLY A 50 -9.46 11.43 -9.76
N PHE A 51 -8.41 11.29 -8.95
CA PHE A 51 -7.93 9.97 -8.59
C PHE A 51 -8.92 9.23 -7.69
N GLU A 52 -9.09 7.91 -7.94
CA GLU A 52 -9.98 7.02 -7.21
C GLU A 52 -9.23 5.99 -6.36
N ILE A 53 -7.92 5.83 -6.60
CA ILE A 53 -7.07 4.86 -5.92
C ILE A 53 -5.64 5.38 -5.78
N ILE A 54 -5.01 5.09 -4.64
CA ILE A 54 -3.61 5.38 -4.34
C ILE A 54 -2.89 4.07 -4.05
N LEU A 55 -1.61 3.99 -4.42
CA LEU A 55 -0.73 2.87 -4.08
C LEU A 55 0.03 3.18 -2.79
N GLY A 56 -0.18 2.38 -1.75
CA GLY A 56 0.63 2.35 -0.53
C GLY A 56 1.72 1.27 -0.62
N ASN A 57 2.73 1.34 0.26
CA ASN A 57 3.81 0.38 0.31
C ASN A 57 4.04 -0.12 1.74
N ALA A 58 3.66 -1.39 2.01
CA ALA A 58 3.67 -1.96 3.35
C ALA A 58 5.06 -1.93 4.00
N PHE A 59 6.11 -2.25 3.24
CA PHE A 59 7.48 -2.22 3.73
C PHE A 59 7.90 -0.83 4.24
N HIS A 60 7.63 0.20 3.45
CA HIS A 60 7.98 1.57 3.82
C HIS A 60 7.11 2.10 4.96
N LEU A 61 5.82 1.75 4.98
CA LEU A 61 4.91 2.13 6.07
C LEU A 61 5.27 1.46 7.39
N HIS A 62 5.75 0.21 7.35
CA HIS A 62 6.27 -0.49 8.53
C HIS A 62 7.51 0.21 9.10
N LEU A 63 8.44 0.64 8.23
CA LEU A 63 9.63 1.38 8.65
C LEU A 63 9.31 2.79 9.15
N ARG A 64 8.40 3.47 8.46
CA ARG A 64 8.03 4.86 8.76
C ARG A 64 6.68 5.21 8.12
N PRO A 65 5.67 5.63 8.89
CA PRO A 65 5.71 6.08 10.30
C PRO A 65 5.73 4.95 11.35
N GLY A 66 5.60 3.68 10.92
CA GLY A 66 5.44 2.51 11.78
C GLY A 66 3.98 2.19 12.07
N LEU A 67 3.72 0.90 12.37
CA LEU A 67 2.36 0.39 12.56
C LEU A 67 1.64 1.05 13.72
N GLU A 68 2.32 1.25 14.87
CA GLU A 68 1.73 1.91 16.04
C GLU A 68 1.18 3.31 15.73
N THR A 69 1.86 4.04 14.85
CA THR A 69 1.39 5.36 14.44
C THR A 69 0.13 5.25 13.59
N ILE A 70 0.12 4.36 12.61
CA ILE A 70 -1.03 4.15 11.73
C ILE A 70 -2.24 3.65 12.55
N GLU A 71 -2.01 2.78 13.52
CA GLU A 71 -3.05 2.25 14.42
C GLU A 71 -3.68 3.36 15.28
N LYS A 72 -2.90 4.29 15.81
CA LYS A 72 -3.40 5.47 16.55
C LYS A 72 -4.33 6.35 15.71
N PHE A 73 -4.18 6.33 14.40
CA PHE A 73 -5.08 7.02 13.45
C PHE A 73 -6.21 6.11 12.93
N HIS A 74 -6.44 4.93 13.54
CA HIS A 74 -7.47 3.98 13.13
C HIS A 74 -7.30 3.44 11.70
N GLY A 75 -6.10 3.50 11.16
CA GLY A 75 -5.74 2.94 9.86
C GLY A 75 -5.15 3.95 8.87
N LEU A 76 -4.77 3.43 7.71
CA LEU A 76 -4.05 4.21 6.70
C LEU A 76 -4.91 5.30 6.05
N HIS A 77 -6.21 5.07 5.90
CA HIS A 77 -7.13 6.04 5.33
C HIS A 77 -7.17 7.34 6.15
N ASP A 78 -7.35 7.22 7.46
CA ASP A 78 -7.41 8.38 8.36
C ASP A 78 -6.02 9.02 8.51
N PHE A 79 -4.96 8.21 8.58
CA PHE A 79 -3.59 8.72 8.60
C PHE A 79 -3.25 9.56 7.37
N MET A 80 -3.70 9.14 6.18
CA MET A 80 -3.49 9.85 4.92
C MET A 80 -4.46 11.01 4.70
N GLY A 81 -5.60 11.04 5.40
CA GLY A 81 -6.74 11.90 5.06
C GLY A 81 -7.34 11.55 3.70
N TRP A 82 -7.32 10.27 3.32
CA TRP A 82 -7.79 9.77 2.04
C TRP A 82 -8.96 8.82 2.22
N ASN A 83 -10.11 9.11 1.64
CA ASN A 83 -11.35 8.36 1.84
C ASN A 83 -11.74 7.43 0.68
N LYS A 84 -10.91 7.35 -0.37
CA LYS A 84 -11.11 6.45 -1.51
C LYS A 84 -10.23 5.21 -1.39
N SER A 85 -10.15 4.41 -2.45
CA SER A 85 -9.40 3.15 -2.44
C SER A 85 -7.90 3.33 -2.22
N ILE A 86 -7.30 2.41 -1.49
CA ILE A 86 -5.85 2.26 -1.34
C ILE A 86 -5.52 0.82 -1.72
N LEU A 87 -4.54 0.64 -2.59
CA LEU A 87 -3.89 -0.64 -2.83
C LEU A 87 -2.56 -0.64 -2.06
N THR A 88 -2.33 -1.62 -1.22
CA THR A 88 -1.05 -1.83 -0.54
C THR A 88 -0.38 -3.08 -1.07
N ASP A 89 0.91 -2.97 -1.39
CA ASP A 89 1.74 -4.13 -1.69
C ASP A 89 2.14 -4.87 -0.39
N SER A 90 2.71 -6.08 -0.54
CA SER A 90 3.17 -6.88 0.60
C SER A 90 4.55 -6.47 1.13
N GLY A 91 5.27 -5.60 0.44
CA GLY A 91 6.66 -5.27 0.76
C GLY A 91 7.69 -6.35 0.39
N GLY A 92 7.25 -7.50 -0.13
CA GLY A 92 8.14 -8.64 -0.42
C GLY A 92 9.22 -8.33 -1.45
N PHE A 93 8.89 -7.57 -2.49
CA PHE A 93 9.87 -7.16 -3.50
C PHE A 93 10.94 -6.24 -2.92
N GLN A 94 10.56 -5.29 -2.07
CA GLN A 94 11.47 -4.36 -1.42
C GLN A 94 12.47 -5.11 -0.53
N ILE A 95 11.99 -6.06 0.26
CA ILE A 95 12.85 -6.94 1.08
C ILE A 95 13.76 -7.79 0.20
N TRP A 96 13.22 -8.35 -0.89
CA TRP A 96 14.00 -9.15 -1.82
C TRP A 96 15.12 -8.32 -2.47
N SER A 97 14.88 -7.05 -2.78
CA SER A 97 15.86 -6.17 -3.43
C SER A 97 17.01 -5.71 -2.51
N LEU A 98 16.90 -5.90 -1.18
CA LEU A 98 17.94 -5.52 -0.22
C LEU A 98 19.22 -6.38 -0.31
N ASN A 99 19.23 -7.46 -1.12
CA ASN A 99 20.39 -8.31 -1.41
C ASN A 99 21.14 -8.78 -0.15
N GLU A 100 22.43 -8.41 -0.03
CA GLU A 100 23.34 -8.83 1.06
C GLU A 100 22.95 -8.27 2.44
N LEU A 101 22.05 -7.31 2.50
CA LEU A 101 21.58 -6.70 3.75
C LEU A 101 20.47 -7.50 4.44
N ARG A 102 20.07 -8.66 3.89
CA ARG A 102 19.00 -9.49 4.42
C ARG A 102 19.45 -10.92 4.73
N LYS A 103 18.80 -11.52 5.73
CA LYS A 103 18.88 -12.94 6.04
C LYS A 103 17.48 -13.53 6.10
N ILE A 104 17.15 -14.42 5.17
CA ILE A 104 15.84 -15.07 5.08
C ILE A 104 15.89 -16.38 5.87
N THR A 105 14.87 -16.65 6.67
CA THR A 105 14.65 -17.87 7.43
C THR A 105 13.19 -18.31 7.32
N GLU A 106 12.85 -19.51 7.74
CA GLU A 106 11.45 -19.98 7.80
C GLU A 106 10.55 -19.13 8.74
N LYS A 107 11.16 -18.43 9.73
CA LYS A 107 10.44 -17.58 10.67
C LYS A 107 10.23 -16.14 10.18
N GLY A 108 10.92 -15.73 9.13
CA GLY A 108 10.88 -14.36 8.60
C GLY A 108 12.21 -13.90 8.06
N VAL A 109 12.34 -12.61 7.87
CA VAL A 109 13.52 -11.97 7.31
C VAL A 109 14.12 -10.95 8.27
N GLU A 110 15.42 -11.09 8.53
CA GLU A 110 16.22 -10.07 9.21
C GLU A 110 16.90 -9.20 8.14
N PHE A 111 16.81 -7.89 8.25
CA PHE A 111 17.48 -6.97 7.35
C PHE A 111 17.92 -5.69 8.07
N LYS A 112 18.80 -4.94 7.42
CA LYS A 112 19.19 -3.61 7.89
C LYS A 112 18.27 -2.56 7.27
N SER A 113 17.71 -1.71 8.12
CA SER A 113 16.90 -0.57 7.70
C SER A 113 17.68 0.34 6.74
N PRO A 114 17.14 0.66 5.57
CA PRO A 114 17.77 1.60 4.66
C PRO A 114 17.73 3.05 5.17
N LEU A 115 16.99 3.32 6.24
CA LEU A 115 16.86 4.66 6.82
C LEU A 115 18.00 5.00 7.78
N ASP A 116 18.33 4.05 8.67
CA ASP A 116 19.25 4.29 9.80
C ASP A 116 20.21 3.12 10.06
N GLY A 117 20.14 2.05 9.25
CA GLY A 117 20.99 0.87 9.39
C GLY A 117 20.64 -0.04 10.56
N SER A 118 19.59 0.23 11.34
CA SER A 118 19.13 -0.62 12.43
C SER A 118 18.73 -2.00 11.91
N LYS A 119 18.91 -3.03 12.75
CA LYS A 119 18.45 -4.37 12.43
C LYS A 119 16.97 -4.48 12.67
N ILE A 120 16.27 -4.96 11.67
CA ILE A 120 14.82 -5.19 11.69
C ILE A 120 14.57 -6.65 11.38
N PHE A 121 13.67 -7.27 12.14
CA PHE A 121 13.10 -8.56 11.81
C PHE A 121 11.65 -8.38 11.41
N MET A 122 11.25 -8.97 10.29
CA MET A 122 9.89 -8.95 9.80
C MET A 122 9.44 -10.37 9.50
N SER A 123 8.41 -10.80 10.18
CA SER A 123 7.76 -12.10 9.97
C SER A 123 6.54 -11.95 9.03
N PRO A 124 6.00 -13.06 8.52
CA PRO A 124 4.70 -13.04 7.86
C PRO A 124 3.59 -12.48 8.76
N GLU A 125 3.66 -12.77 10.06
CA GLU A 125 2.71 -12.28 11.07
C GLU A 125 2.79 -10.76 11.26
N ASP A 126 3.96 -10.15 11.08
CA ASP A 126 4.12 -8.68 11.10
C ASP A 126 3.57 -8.02 9.84
N SER A 127 3.62 -8.72 8.71
CA SER A 127 3.09 -8.21 7.44
C SER A 127 1.56 -8.17 7.44
N ILE A 128 0.89 -9.15 8.04
CA ILE A 128 -0.57 -9.24 8.08
C ILE A 128 -1.21 -8.04 8.79
N PRO A 129 -0.80 -7.62 9.99
CA PRO A 129 -1.30 -6.40 10.62
C PRO A 129 -1.07 -5.17 9.77
N CYS A 130 0.13 -5.03 9.16
CA CYS A 130 0.40 -3.94 8.23
C CYS A 130 -0.64 -3.87 7.12
N LEU A 131 -0.95 -5.00 6.48
CA LEU A 131 -1.96 -5.08 5.42
C LEU A 131 -3.38 -4.85 5.95
N LEU A 132 -3.72 -5.33 7.15
CA LEU A 132 -5.04 -5.13 7.77
C LEU A 132 -5.30 -3.66 8.12
N TYR A 133 -4.30 -2.96 8.66
CA TYR A 133 -4.42 -1.53 8.98
C TYR A 133 -4.26 -0.62 7.76
N THR A 134 -3.64 -1.11 6.69
CA THR A 134 -3.41 -0.34 5.46
C THR A 134 -4.41 -0.66 4.36
N SER A 135 -5.01 -1.85 4.38
CA SER A 135 -6.07 -2.28 3.44
C SER A 135 -7.34 -2.60 4.21
N PRO A 136 -8.51 -2.10 3.80
CA PRO A 136 -9.76 -2.57 4.38
C PRO A 136 -9.89 -4.07 4.07
N SER A 137 -9.89 -4.88 5.12
CA SER A 137 -10.19 -6.31 5.02
C SER A 137 -11.53 -6.52 4.32
N PRO A 138 -11.66 -7.57 3.50
CA PRO A 138 -12.92 -7.91 2.84
C PRO A 138 -14.04 -8.22 3.84
#